data_f1d61e3bb6693513ed522a25d0df857e
#
_entry.id   f1d61e3bb6693513ed522a25d0df857e
#
_cell.length_a   1.000
_cell.length_b   1.000
_cell.length_c   1.000
_cell.angle_alpha   90.00
_cell.angle_beta   90.00
_cell.angle_gamma   90.00
#
_symmetry.space_group_name_H-M   'P 1'
#
loop_
_entity.id
_entity.type
_entity.pdbx_description
1 polymer ?
#
loop_
_entity_poly.entity_id
_entity_poly.type
_entity_poly.pdbx_seq_one_letter_code
_entity_poly.pdbx_strand_id
1 'polypeptide(L)'
;DSHTHFIFGGYREEEFSWRLRGDSYMSIMERGGGIVNTMKATRESDFDTLWDRGEERLDELFSMGVTTVEGKSGYGLDLQTELVQLRVMSDLNESHPMDVVSTFLGAHAVPPEFAGRTDDYVDYMIEEVLPAIRAEHTVTFCDVFCEKGVFSLEQSERLLRAARHHRFKLKMHADEIVPFGGAELAASLKCVSADHLLHISDTGI
;
A
#
# COMPACT_ATOMS: atom_id res chain seq x y z
N ASP A 1 -5.15 12.72 -8.01
CA ASP A 1 -4.15 11.66 -8.14
C ASP A 1 -4.73 10.34 -7.70
N SER A 2 -4.63 9.32 -8.54
CA SER A 2 -5.28 8.02 -8.32
C SER A 2 -4.37 6.97 -7.65
N HIS A 3 -3.15 7.34 -7.26
CA HIS A 3 -2.21 6.41 -6.62
C HIS A 3 -1.14 7.18 -5.84
N THR A 4 -1.32 7.27 -4.54
CA THR A 4 -0.29 7.83 -3.66
C THR A 4 -0.17 7.02 -2.37
N HIS A 5 0.99 7.15 -1.72
CA HIS A 5 1.28 6.62 -0.38
C HIS A 5 1.81 7.76 0.48
N PHE A 6 0.98 8.78 0.70
CA PHE A 6 1.44 10.03 1.29
C PHE A 6 1.56 10.01 2.82
N ILE A 7 1.00 9.00 3.50
CA ILE A 7 1.16 8.84 4.96
C ILE A 7 2.28 7.86 5.28
N PHE A 8 3.44 8.39 5.63
CA PHE A 8 4.59 7.58 6.04
C PHE A 8 5.58 8.38 6.88
N GLY A 9 6.35 7.67 7.73
CA GLY A 9 7.46 8.22 8.50
C GLY A 9 8.79 8.14 7.75
N GLY A 10 9.72 9.05 8.10
CA GLY A 10 11.07 9.07 7.54
C GLY A 10 11.13 9.48 6.07
N TYR A 11 12.35 9.45 5.55
CA TYR A 11 12.68 9.66 4.14
C TYR A 11 13.79 8.70 3.72
N ARG A 12 13.98 8.49 2.41
CA ARG A 12 14.97 7.57 1.84
C ARG A 12 15.91 8.29 0.88
N GLU A 13 16.30 9.49 1.20
CA GLU A 13 17.18 10.34 0.37
C GLU A 13 18.56 9.72 0.13
N GLU A 14 19.10 8.97 1.10
CA GLU A 14 20.37 8.24 0.93
C GLU A 14 20.25 7.15 -0.15
N GLU A 15 19.10 6.48 -0.24
CA GLU A 15 18.87 5.44 -1.26
C GLU A 15 18.89 6.03 -2.67
N PHE A 16 18.42 7.26 -2.83
CA PHE A 16 18.55 7.97 -4.11
C PHE A 16 20.01 8.14 -4.51
N SER A 17 20.87 8.49 -3.56
CA SER A 17 22.30 8.59 -3.78
C SER A 17 22.93 7.23 -4.14
N TRP A 18 22.43 6.14 -3.57
CA TRP A 18 22.91 4.79 -3.90
C TRP A 18 22.49 4.39 -5.33
N ARG A 19 21.25 4.68 -5.72
CA ARG A 19 20.77 4.47 -7.09
C ARG A 19 21.58 5.25 -8.13
N LEU A 20 21.90 6.50 -7.85
CA LEU A 20 22.77 7.31 -8.74
C LEU A 20 24.18 6.72 -8.90
N ARG A 21 24.67 5.98 -7.93
CA ARG A 21 25.94 5.25 -8.00
C ARG A 21 25.85 3.90 -8.72
N GLY A 22 24.66 3.48 -9.11
CA GLY A 22 24.42 2.24 -9.85
C GLY A 22 24.05 1.03 -8.98
N ASP A 23 23.77 1.23 -7.69
CA ASP A 23 23.29 0.16 -6.82
C ASP A 23 21.94 -0.38 -7.32
N SER A 24 21.84 -1.71 -7.38
CA SER A 24 20.58 -2.36 -7.76
C SER A 24 19.54 -2.26 -6.63
N TYR A 25 18.24 -2.38 -6.99
CA TYR A 25 17.17 -2.43 -6.00
C TYR A 25 17.41 -3.50 -4.92
N MET A 26 17.87 -4.69 -5.33
CA MET A 26 18.17 -5.79 -4.42
C MET A 26 19.31 -5.44 -3.45
N SER A 27 20.39 -4.81 -3.92
CA SER A 27 21.48 -4.42 -3.03
C SER A 27 21.09 -3.35 -2.01
N ILE A 28 20.15 -2.47 -2.38
CA ILE A 28 19.58 -1.48 -1.45
C ILE A 28 18.75 -2.19 -0.38
N MET A 29 17.91 -3.15 -0.77
CA MET A 29 17.10 -3.94 0.15
C MET A 29 17.95 -4.76 1.14
N GLU A 30 19.03 -5.39 0.66
CA GLU A 30 19.97 -6.16 1.50
C GLU A 30 20.65 -5.31 2.58
N ARG A 31 20.83 -4.00 2.34
CA ARG A 31 21.33 -3.03 3.31
C ARG A 31 20.27 -2.51 4.28
N GLY A 32 19.05 -3.04 4.22
CA GLY A 32 17.93 -2.63 5.06
C GLY A 32 17.20 -1.38 4.57
N GLY A 33 17.40 -0.99 3.31
CA GLY A 33 16.66 0.06 2.62
C GLY A 33 15.31 -0.43 2.06
N GLY A 34 14.74 0.37 1.18
CA GLY A 34 13.45 0.09 0.56
C GLY A 34 12.28 0.22 1.52
N ILE A 35 11.23 -0.55 1.25
CA ILE A 35 9.98 -0.49 2.01
C ILE A 35 10.17 -0.79 3.51
N VAL A 36 11.14 -1.65 3.87
CA VAL A 36 11.43 -2.01 5.27
C VAL A 36 11.91 -0.80 6.07
N ASN A 37 12.71 0.08 5.46
CA ASN A 37 13.16 1.31 6.10
C ASN A 37 11.98 2.25 6.36
N THR A 38 11.13 2.49 5.36
CA THR A 38 9.91 3.30 5.54
C THR A 38 8.98 2.70 6.57
N MET A 39 8.79 1.36 6.55
CA MET A 39 7.97 0.66 7.55
C MET A 39 8.47 0.93 8.98
N LYS A 40 9.76 0.77 9.23
CA LYS A 40 10.33 1.04 10.57
C LYS A 40 10.07 2.48 11.01
N ALA A 41 10.38 3.45 10.16
CA ALA A 41 10.18 4.87 10.47
C ALA A 41 8.68 5.21 10.66
N THR A 42 7.78 4.56 9.95
CA THR A 42 6.34 4.74 10.11
C THR A 42 5.84 4.14 11.42
N ARG A 43 6.31 2.95 11.81
CA ARG A 43 5.99 2.32 13.10
C ARG A 43 6.52 3.10 14.30
N GLU A 44 7.63 3.82 14.14
CA GLU A 44 8.24 4.66 15.17
C GLU A 44 7.58 6.05 15.28
N SER A 45 6.77 6.45 14.30
CA SER A 45 6.07 7.73 14.28
C SER A 45 4.75 7.62 15.03
N ASP A 46 4.42 8.65 15.82
CA ASP A 46 3.10 8.78 16.43
C ASP A 46 2.07 9.35 15.43
N PHE A 47 0.82 9.40 15.86
CA PHE A 47 -0.29 9.92 15.07
C PHE A 47 -0.06 11.36 14.63
N ASP A 48 0.35 12.24 15.55
CA ASP A 48 0.51 13.66 15.28
C ASP A 48 1.62 13.92 14.24
N THR A 49 2.74 13.20 14.36
CA THR A 49 3.83 13.27 13.37
C THR A 49 3.38 12.82 11.98
N LEU A 50 2.60 11.74 11.88
CA LEU A 50 2.08 11.27 10.59
C LEU A 50 1.03 12.21 10.02
N TRP A 51 0.23 12.82 10.88
CA TRP A 51 -0.80 13.78 10.50
C TRP A 51 -0.16 15.08 9.94
N ASP A 52 0.78 15.69 10.67
CA ASP A 52 1.48 16.92 10.27
C ASP A 52 2.17 16.72 8.90
N ARG A 53 2.90 15.62 8.75
CA ARG A 53 3.56 15.29 7.47
C ARG A 53 2.59 14.97 6.34
N GLY A 54 1.46 14.37 6.67
CA GLY A 54 0.39 14.10 5.72
C GLY A 54 -0.23 15.40 5.21
N GLU A 55 -0.51 16.35 6.09
CA GLU A 55 -1.03 17.67 5.75
C GLU A 55 -0.05 18.44 4.85
N GLU A 56 1.23 18.53 5.23
CA GLU A 56 2.26 19.16 4.40
C GLU A 56 2.29 18.62 2.97
N ARG A 57 2.20 17.29 2.80
CA ARG A 57 2.19 16.65 1.48
C ARG A 57 0.91 16.91 0.71
N LEU A 58 -0.23 16.99 1.38
CA LEU A 58 -1.50 17.38 0.75
C LEU A 58 -1.47 18.84 0.30
N ASP A 59 -0.91 19.74 1.10
CA ASP A 59 -0.71 21.15 0.72
C ASP A 59 0.15 21.28 -0.55
N GLU A 60 1.24 20.51 -0.64
CA GLU A 60 2.08 20.46 -1.84
C GLU A 60 1.29 19.98 -3.07
N LEU A 61 0.56 18.87 -2.94
CA LEU A 61 -0.29 18.34 -4.02
C LEU A 61 -1.38 19.32 -4.41
N PHE A 62 -2.02 19.96 -3.44
CA PHE A 62 -3.06 20.96 -3.68
C PHE A 62 -2.52 22.19 -4.42
N SER A 63 -1.32 22.64 -4.08
CA SER A 63 -0.63 23.74 -4.77
C SER A 63 -0.35 23.43 -6.25
N MET A 64 -0.24 22.15 -6.61
CA MET A 64 -0.09 21.66 -7.98
C MET A 64 -1.42 21.43 -8.70
N GLY A 65 -2.56 21.71 -8.05
CA GLY A 65 -3.90 21.60 -8.62
C GLY A 65 -4.58 20.25 -8.43
N VAL A 66 -4.04 19.36 -7.57
CA VAL A 66 -4.70 18.11 -7.20
C VAL A 66 -5.82 18.43 -6.21
N THR A 67 -7.04 18.00 -6.50
CA THR A 67 -8.22 18.24 -5.64
C THR A 67 -8.76 16.98 -5.01
N THR A 68 -8.40 15.82 -5.54
CA THR A 68 -8.76 14.51 -5.00
C THR A 68 -7.56 13.60 -5.06
N VAL A 69 -7.26 12.90 -3.98
CA VAL A 69 -6.13 11.97 -3.88
C VAL A 69 -6.59 10.63 -3.36
N GLU A 70 -6.07 9.54 -3.94
CA GLU A 70 -6.11 8.24 -3.30
C GLU A 70 -4.93 8.10 -2.36
N GLY A 71 -5.20 7.91 -1.06
CA GLY A 71 -4.20 7.58 -0.06
C GLY A 71 -4.20 6.08 0.21
N LYS A 72 -3.10 5.40 -0.07
CA LYS A 72 -2.90 3.99 0.26
C LYS A 72 -2.07 3.89 1.54
N SER A 73 -2.48 3.02 2.48
CA SER A 73 -1.64 2.59 3.60
C SER A 73 -0.53 1.63 3.11
N GLY A 74 -0.02 0.75 3.95
CA GLY A 74 0.93 -0.27 3.51
C GLY A 74 2.38 0.01 3.87
N TYR A 75 2.60 0.95 4.77
CA TYR A 75 3.89 1.16 5.42
C TYR A 75 3.86 0.83 6.91
N GLY A 76 2.74 0.36 7.44
CA GLY A 76 2.67 -0.23 8.78
C GLY A 76 3.02 -1.70 8.77
N LEU A 77 2.34 -2.46 7.90
CA LEU A 77 2.42 -3.91 7.77
C LEU A 77 2.09 -4.65 9.08
N ASP A 78 1.44 -3.98 10.01
CA ASP A 78 0.83 -4.51 11.21
C ASP A 78 -0.50 -3.79 11.49
N LEU A 79 -1.37 -4.40 12.29
CA LEU A 79 -2.71 -3.88 12.53
C LEU A 79 -2.71 -2.46 13.10
N GLN A 80 -1.85 -2.18 14.09
CA GLN A 80 -1.90 -0.91 14.81
C GLN A 80 -1.44 0.24 13.92
N THR A 81 -0.35 0.07 13.20
CA THR A 81 0.20 1.12 12.36
C THR A 81 -0.65 1.36 11.11
N GLU A 82 -1.20 0.29 10.51
CA GLU A 82 -2.15 0.41 9.39
C GLU A 82 -3.41 1.20 9.82
N LEU A 83 -3.96 0.92 11.00
CA LEU A 83 -5.08 1.68 11.56
C LEU A 83 -4.72 3.15 11.78
N VAL A 84 -3.53 3.45 12.30
CA VAL A 84 -3.08 4.83 12.49
C VAL A 84 -2.99 5.56 11.15
N GLN A 85 -2.36 4.96 10.13
CA GLN A 85 -2.28 5.56 8.79
C GLN A 85 -3.67 5.88 8.20
N LEU A 86 -4.61 4.95 8.33
CA LEU A 86 -5.97 5.11 7.79
C LEU A 86 -6.79 6.14 8.57
N ARG A 87 -6.60 6.24 9.89
CA ARG A 87 -7.23 7.29 10.72
C ARG A 87 -6.68 8.67 10.37
N VAL A 88 -5.36 8.80 10.19
CA VAL A 88 -4.75 10.05 9.72
C VAL A 88 -5.36 10.48 8.38
N MET A 89 -5.53 9.55 7.41
CA MET A 89 -6.19 9.85 6.14
C MET A 89 -7.63 10.31 6.32
N SER A 90 -8.36 9.68 7.25
CA SER A 90 -9.76 10.05 7.55
C SER A 90 -9.85 11.46 8.14
N ASP A 91 -8.99 11.79 9.10
CA ASP A 91 -8.98 13.09 9.77
C ASP A 91 -8.55 14.19 8.77
N LEU A 92 -7.55 13.92 7.92
CA LEU A 92 -7.15 14.84 6.87
C LEU A 92 -8.26 15.04 5.83
N ASN A 93 -9.04 14.01 5.49
CA ASN A 93 -10.20 14.17 4.61
C ASN A 93 -11.28 15.07 5.20
N GLU A 94 -11.38 15.17 6.53
CA GLU A 94 -12.35 16.05 7.20
C GLU A 94 -11.85 17.48 7.35
N SER A 95 -10.53 17.68 7.46
CA SER A 95 -9.91 18.97 7.77
C SER A 95 -9.30 19.69 6.58
N HIS A 96 -8.83 18.96 5.57
CA HIS A 96 -8.16 19.51 4.39
C HIS A 96 -9.14 19.77 3.23
N PRO A 97 -8.92 20.80 2.37
CA PRO A 97 -9.80 21.10 1.24
C PRO A 97 -9.79 20.06 0.11
N MET A 98 -8.83 19.12 0.10
CA MET A 98 -8.80 18.00 -0.85
C MET A 98 -9.66 16.83 -0.36
N ASP A 99 -10.30 16.14 -1.31
CA ASP A 99 -10.90 14.83 -1.03
C ASP A 99 -9.83 13.75 -0.90
N VAL A 100 -9.80 13.03 0.21
CA VAL A 100 -8.89 11.89 0.45
C VAL A 100 -9.68 10.59 0.42
N VAL A 101 -9.36 9.71 -0.52
CA VAL A 101 -9.97 8.39 -0.66
C VAL A 101 -9.03 7.33 -0.11
N SER A 102 -9.40 6.72 1.01
CA SER A 102 -8.54 5.76 1.71
C SER A 102 -8.61 4.36 1.12
N THR A 103 -7.44 3.77 0.91
CA THR A 103 -7.22 2.39 0.46
C THR A 103 -6.35 1.64 1.47
N PHE A 104 -6.83 0.52 1.99
CA PHE A 104 -6.02 -0.38 2.80
C PHE A 104 -5.10 -1.22 1.91
N LEU A 105 -3.80 -1.18 2.17
CA LEU A 105 -2.78 -1.94 1.45
C LEU A 105 -1.80 -2.63 2.42
N GLY A 106 -2.28 -3.30 3.45
CA GLY A 106 -1.40 -4.11 4.33
C GLY A 106 -0.60 -5.18 3.58
N ALA A 107 -1.09 -5.63 2.43
CA ALA A 107 -0.36 -6.53 1.52
C ALA A 107 0.56 -5.78 0.54
N HIS A 108 1.37 -4.83 1.01
CA HIS A 108 2.35 -4.10 0.22
C HIS A 108 3.73 -4.78 0.24
N ALA A 109 4.07 -5.41 1.35
CA ALA A 109 5.24 -6.27 1.50
C ALA A 109 5.01 -7.26 2.64
N VAL A 110 5.87 -8.27 2.74
CA VAL A 110 5.90 -9.18 3.89
C VAL A 110 6.83 -8.59 4.95
N PRO A 111 6.33 -8.27 6.16
CA PRO A 111 7.16 -7.70 7.20
C PRO A 111 8.15 -8.72 7.77
N PRO A 112 9.28 -8.27 8.37
CA PRO A 112 10.35 -9.15 8.84
C PRO A 112 9.89 -10.25 9.80
N GLU A 113 8.91 -9.99 10.65
CA GLU A 113 8.33 -10.95 11.59
C GLU A 113 7.61 -12.13 10.92
N PHE A 114 7.24 -11.98 9.64
CA PHE A 114 6.68 -13.03 8.79
C PHE A 114 7.62 -13.47 7.66
N ALA A 115 8.91 -13.13 7.73
CA ALA A 115 9.87 -13.52 6.69
C ALA A 115 9.84 -15.03 6.43
N GLY A 116 9.65 -15.43 5.16
CA GLY A 116 9.51 -16.83 4.74
C GLY A 116 8.18 -17.50 5.09
N ARG A 117 7.23 -16.76 5.66
CA ARG A 117 5.90 -17.26 6.08
C ARG A 117 4.79 -16.37 5.50
N THR A 118 4.85 -16.11 4.18
CA THR A 118 3.90 -15.22 3.50
C THR A 118 2.45 -15.67 3.67
N ASP A 119 2.19 -16.98 3.67
CA ASP A 119 0.84 -17.51 3.87
C ASP A 119 0.30 -17.20 5.26
N ASP A 120 1.13 -17.33 6.32
CA ASP A 120 0.74 -16.96 7.68
C ASP A 120 0.42 -15.46 7.78
N TYR A 121 1.17 -14.61 7.04
CA TYR A 121 0.88 -13.18 6.98
C TYR A 121 -0.44 -12.87 6.28
N VAL A 122 -0.75 -13.59 5.19
CA VAL A 122 -2.04 -13.47 4.50
C VAL A 122 -3.18 -13.93 5.41
N ASP A 123 -3.01 -15.03 6.16
CA ASP A 123 -4.00 -15.50 7.13
C ASP A 123 -4.22 -14.47 8.25
N TYR A 124 -3.15 -13.91 8.81
CA TYR A 124 -3.22 -12.82 9.79
C TYR A 124 -4.00 -11.61 9.25
N MET A 125 -3.75 -11.19 8.01
CA MET A 125 -4.51 -10.08 7.40
C MET A 125 -5.98 -10.42 7.25
N ILE A 126 -6.32 -11.65 6.87
CA ILE A 126 -7.69 -12.09 6.65
C ILE A 126 -8.45 -12.21 7.98
N GLU A 127 -7.83 -12.80 8.98
CA GLU A 127 -8.51 -13.17 10.22
C GLU A 127 -8.57 -12.02 11.23
N GLU A 128 -7.53 -11.18 11.28
CA GLU A 128 -7.42 -10.13 12.30
C GLU A 128 -7.52 -8.73 11.70
N VAL A 129 -6.77 -8.43 10.61
CA VAL A 129 -6.61 -7.05 10.14
C VAL A 129 -7.83 -6.58 9.36
N LEU A 130 -8.31 -7.33 8.37
CA LEU A 130 -9.47 -6.93 7.55
C LEU A 130 -10.74 -6.66 8.37
N PRO A 131 -11.12 -7.51 9.36
CA PRO A 131 -12.26 -7.23 10.24
C PRO A 131 -12.09 -5.93 11.03
N ALA A 132 -10.89 -5.69 11.57
CA ALA A 132 -10.60 -4.50 12.37
C ALA A 132 -10.64 -3.22 11.52
N ILE A 133 -10.00 -3.22 10.34
CA ILE A 133 -10.07 -2.09 9.39
C ILE A 133 -11.53 -1.83 8.97
N ARG A 134 -12.30 -2.88 8.73
CA ARG A 134 -13.71 -2.72 8.35
C ARG A 134 -14.56 -2.09 9.44
N ALA A 135 -14.23 -2.33 10.70
CA ALA A 135 -14.96 -1.75 11.84
C ALA A 135 -14.81 -0.23 11.93
N GLU A 136 -13.73 0.36 11.40
CA GLU A 136 -13.54 1.83 11.35
C GLU A 136 -14.47 2.53 10.35
N HIS A 137 -15.07 1.80 9.39
CA HIS A 137 -16.02 2.30 8.38
C HIS A 137 -15.51 3.42 7.44
N THR A 138 -14.26 3.84 7.53
CA THR A 138 -13.69 4.96 6.77
C THR A 138 -12.99 4.53 5.48
N VAL A 139 -12.72 3.22 5.31
CA VAL A 139 -11.93 2.68 4.21
C VAL A 139 -12.82 2.07 3.13
N THR A 140 -12.63 2.51 1.89
CA THR A 140 -13.43 2.06 0.74
C THR A 140 -12.81 0.87 0.02
N PHE A 141 -11.48 0.87 -0.14
CA PHE A 141 -10.76 -0.07 -1.00
C PHE A 141 -9.80 -0.95 -0.19
N CYS A 142 -9.58 -2.16 -0.71
CA CYS A 142 -8.47 -3.02 -0.31
C CYS A 142 -7.64 -3.35 -1.54
N ASP A 143 -6.34 -3.26 -1.41
CA ASP A 143 -5.34 -3.42 -2.46
C ASP A 143 -4.32 -4.50 -2.06
N VAL A 144 -3.60 -5.05 -3.03
CA VAL A 144 -2.53 -6.04 -2.84
C VAL A 144 -1.42 -5.84 -3.87
N PHE A 145 -0.17 -5.99 -3.47
CA PHE A 145 0.96 -6.01 -4.38
C PHE A 145 1.18 -7.43 -4.94
N CYS A 146 0.46 -7.73 -6.02
CA CYS A 146 0.52 -8.98 -6.73
C CYS A 146 1.75 -9.00 -7.65
N GLU A 147 2.88 -9.49 -7.16
CA GLU A 147 4.14 -9.47 -7.88
C GLU A 147 5.01 -10.67 -7.51
N LYS A 148 5.82 -11.12 -8.46
CA LYS A 148 6.77 -12.20 -8.24
C LYS A 148 7.77 -11.86 -7.12
N GLY A 149 7.76 -12.68 -6.08
CA GLY A 149 8.63 -12.48 -4.91
C GLY A 149 8.03 -11.60 -3.81
N VAL A 150 6.78 -11.12 -3.99
CA VAL A 150 6.01 -10.40 -2.97
C VAL A 150 4.78 -11.24 -2.60
N PHE A 151 3.63 -11.05 -3.25
CA PHE A 151 2.47 -11.91 -3.08
C PHE A 151 2.14 -12.63 -4.38
N SER A 152 1.96 -13.96 -4.31
CA SER A 152 1.60 -14.77 -5.46
C SER A 152 0.16 -14.47 -5.94
N LEU A 153 -0.17 -14.91 -7.15
CA LEU A 153 -1.54 -14.84 -7.68
C LEU A 153 -2.55 -15.48 -6.72
N GLU A 154 -2.22 -16.65 -6.18
CA GLU A 154 -3.07 -17.39 -5.25
C GLU A 154 -3.26 -16.65 -3.92
N GLN A 155 -2.19 -16.13 -3.34
CA GLN A 155 -2.22 -15.32 -2.11
C GLN A 155 -3.03 -14.04 -2.31
N SER A 156 -2.81 -13.35 -3.42
CA SER A 156 -3.54 -12.13 -3.79
C SER A 156 -5.03 -12.41 -3.98
N GLU A 157 -5.38 -13.48 -4.69
CA GLU A 157 -6.78 -13.90 -4.88
C GLU A 157 -7.45 -14.21 -3.55
N ARG A 158 -6.79 -14.97 -2.67
CA ARG A 158 -7.31 -15.33 -1.34
C ARG A 158 -7.61 -14.10 -0.50
N LEU A 159 -6.65 -13.17 -0.40
CA LEU A 159 -6.83 -11.93 0.34
C LEU A 159 -7.96 -11.06 -0.22
N LEU A 160 -7.97 -10.82 -1.54
CA LEU A 160 -8.97 -9.96 -2.16
C LEU A 160 -10.38 -10.56 -2.12
N ARG A 161 -10.53 -11.89 -2.18
CA ARG A 161 -11.83 -12.55 -1.97
C ARG A 161 -12.33 -12.34 -0.53
N ALA A 162 -11.45 -12.44 0.46
CA ALA A 162 -11.79 -12.14 1.85
C ALA A 162 -12.15 -10.66 2.03
N ALA A 163 -11.38 -9.73 1.45
CA ALA A 163 -11.69 -8.31 1.48
C ALA A 163 -13.06 -8.00 0.88
N ARG A 164 -13.44 -8.65 -0.22
CA ARG A 164 -14.78 -8.53 -0.80
C ARG A 164 -15.89 -9.03 0.14
N HIS A 165 -15.63 -10.12 0.87
CA HIS A 165 -16.57 -10.60 1.88
C HIS A 165 -16.84 -9.54 2.96
N HIS A 166 -15.81 -8.80 3.33
CA HIS A 166 -15.88 -7.63 4.21
C HIS A 166 -16.38 -6.36 3.50
N ARG A 167 -16.89 -6.45 2.25
CA ARG A 167 -17.46 -5.34 1.45
C ARG A 167 -16.47 -4.23 1.06
N PHE A 168 -15.18 -4.51 1.00
CA PHE A 168 -14.24 -3.63 0.33
C PHE A 168 -14.41 -3.72 -1.19
N LYS A 169 -14.22 -2.61 -1.88
CA LYS A 169 -13.93 -2.58 -3.31
C LYS A 169 -12.47 -2.97 -3.51
N LEU A 170 -12.17 -3.67 -4.58
CA LEU A 170 -10.85 -4.28 -4.79
C LEU A 170 -10.00 -3.46 -5.74
N LYS A 171 -8.71 -3.38 -5.45
CA LYS A 171 -7.66 -2.84 -6.31
C LYS A 171 -6.47 -3.81 -6.34
N MET A 172 -5.51 -3.59 -7.23
CA MET A 172 -4.33 -4.43 -7.33
C MET A 172 -3.15 -3.66 -7.93
N HIS A 173 -1.98 -3.68 -7.29
CA HIS A 173 -0.71 -3.42 -7.94
C HIS A 173 -0.36 -4.67 -8.74
N ALA A 174 -0.17 -4.55 -10.03
CA ALA A 174 -0.06 -5.69 -10.92
C ALA A 174 0.98 -5.48 -12.02
N ASP A 175 1.74 -6.53 -12.31
CA ASP A 175 2.68 -6.58 -13.44
C ASP A 175 3.62 -5.36 -13.50
N GLU A 176 4.12 -4.95 -12.34
CA GLU A 176 5.01 -3.77 -12.21
C GLU A 176 6.45 -4.11 -12.58
N ILE A 177 6.99 -5.19 -12.04
CA ILE A 177 8.42 -5.55 -12.14
C ILE A 177 8.63 -6.60 -13.24
N VAL A 178 7.74 -7.60 -13.31
CA VAL A 178 7.80 -8.65 -14.33
C VAL A 178 6.40 -9.02 -14.81
N PRO A 179 6.26 -9.61 -16.02
CA PRO A 179 5.00 -10.22 -16.44
C PRO A 179 4.62 -11.33 -15.46
N PHE A 180 3.51 -11.20 -14.76
CA PHE A 180 3.12 -12.12 -13.69
C PHE A 180 1.68 -12.65 -13.83
N GLY A 181 0.80 -11.91 -14.53
CA GLY A 181 -0.62 -12.23 -14.70
C GLY A 181 -1.51 -11.56 -13.68
N GLY A 182 -1.01 -10.52 -13.02
CA GLY A 182 -1.77 -9.73 -12.05
C GLY A 182 -2.95 -9.00 -12.69
N ALA A 183 -2.78 -8.47 -13.91
CA ALA A 183 -3.84 -7.78 -14.64
C ALA A 183 -5.02 -8.73 -14.95
N GLU A 184 -4.74 -9.95 -15.41
CA GLU A 184 -5.77 -10.97 -15.68
C GLU A 184 -6.49 -11.38 -14.39
N LEU A 185 -5.77 -11.52 -13.28
CA LEU A 185 -6.36 -11.80 -11.98
C LEU A 185 -7.25 -10.64 -11.53
N ALA A 186 -6.79 -9.39 -11.63
CA ALA A 186 -7.57 -8.21 -11.28
C ALA A 186 -8.87 -8.13 -12.09
N ALA A 187 -8.81 -8.40 -13.40
CA ALA A 187 -9.98 -8.46 -14.26
C ALA A 187 -10.95 -9.58 -13.84
N SER A 188 -10.45 -10.79 -13.57
CA SER A 188 -11.27 -11.93 -13.11
C SER A 188 -11.96 -11.66 -11.81
N LEU A 189 -11.28 -10.96 -10.89
CA LEU A 189 -11.81 -10.52 -9.61
C LEU A 189 -12.66 -9.25 -9.73
N LYS A 190 -12.84 -8.66 -10.90
CA LYS A 190 -13.55 -7.41 -11.11
C LYS A 190 -13.05 -6.32 -10.15
N CYS A 191 -11.75 -6.15 -10.07
CA CYS A 191 -11.14 -5.03 -9.36
C CYS A 191 -11.59 -3.71 -9.99
N VAL A 192 -11.67 -2.66 -9.19
CA VAL A 192 -12.04 -1.31 -9.67
C VAL A 192 -10.92 -0.72 -10.51
N SER A 193 -9.66 -1.00 -10.12
CA SER A 193 -8.47 -0.67 -10.89
C SER A 193 -7.38 -1.70 -10.69
N ALA A 194 -6.45 -1.74 -11.63
CA ALA A 194 -5.15 -2.35 -11.50
C ALA A 194 -4.11 -1.26 -11.82
N ASP A 195 -3.10 -1.15 -10.99
CA ASP A 195 -2.12 -0.07 -11.04
C ASP A 195 -0.78 -0.60 -11.56
N HIS A 196 0.11 0.29 -12.06
CA HIS A 196 1.39 0.04 -12.71
C HIS A 196 1.28 -0.53 -14.13
N LEU A 197 1.01 -1.82 -14.29
CA LEU A 197 0.79 -2.50 -15.59
C LEU A 197 1.94 -2.35 -16.60
N LEU A 198 3.17 -2.13 -16.12
CA LEU A 198 4.36 -1.94 -16.98
C LEU A 198 4.67 -3.17 -17.83
N HIS A 199 4.27 -4.34 -17.34
CA HIS A 199 4.50 -5.64 -17.97
C HIS A 199 3.20 -6.40 -18.27
N ILE A 200 2.08 -5.65 -18.46
CA ILE A 200 0.80 -6.27 -18.82
C ILE A 200 0.90 -7.08 -20.12
N SER A 201 0.26 -8.23 -20.15
CA SER A 201 0.18 -9.07 -21.33
C SER A 201 -0.92 -8.60 -22.29
N ASP A 202 -0.86 -9.05 -23.57
CA ASP A 202 -1.94 -8.80 -24.56
C ASP A 202 -3.30 -9.35 -24.10
N THR A 203 -3.29 -10.38 -23.24
CA THR A 203 -4.53 -10.96 -22.66
C THR A 203 -5.06 -10.16 -21.49
N GLY A 204 -4.19 -9.42 -20.79
CA GLY A 204 -4.54 -8.54 -19.68
C GLY A 204 -5.18 -7.22 -20.11
N ILE A 205 -4.92 -6.78 -21.34
CA ILE A 205 -5.55 -5.60 -21.97
C ILE A 205 -7.01 -5.88 -22.29
#